data_0138fe1fc9ded389e854f953bb06e93d
#
_entry.id   0138fe1fc9ded389e854f953bb06e93d
#
_cell.length_a   1.000
_cell.length_b   1.000
_cell.length_c   1.000
_cell.angle_alpha   90.00
_cell.angle_beta   90.00
_cell.angle_gamma   90.00
#
_symmetry.space_group_name_H-M   'P 1'
#
loop_
_entity.id
_entity.type
_entity.pdbx_description
1 polymer ?
#
loop_
_entity_poly.entity_id
_entity_poly.type
_entity_poly.pdbx_seq_one_letter_code
_entity_poly.pdbx_strand_id
1 'polypeptide(L)'
;MKKYTFIILSFLIFNLAHAGMSNSDKSKAWECSGIYMANYFLPSGEQFEYSMKEKSMASVKVLKTYALEVGISEKEWDEGVNKAVDKYYGSKYDKTKTEDCHSIIANSIPNGAEKVKKVVQTLY
;
A
#
# COMPACT_ATOMS: atom_id res chain seq x y z
N MET A 1 24.72 -1.86 -37.77
CA MET A 1 23.26 -2.05 -37.66
C MET A 1 22.87 -2.86 -36.42
N LYS A 2 23.54 -3.97 -36.11
CA LYS A 2 23.22 -4.78 -34.92
C LYS A 2 23.36 -4.02 -33.60
N LYS A 3 24.29 -3.08 -33.49
CA LYS A 3 24.48 -2.26 -32.28
C LYS A 3 23.29 -1.36 -31.96
N TYR A 4 22.63 -0.83 -32.97
CA TYR A 4 21.49 0.07 -32.76
C TYR A 4 20.25 -0.69 -32.24
N THR A 5 20.01 -1.92 -32.75
CA THR A 5 18.91 -2.75 -32.30
C THR A 5 19.06 -3.13 -30.82
N PHE A 6 20.31 -3.41 -30.40
CA PHE A 6 20.62 -3.75 -29.01
C PHE A 6 20.36 -2.57 -28.06
N ILE A 7 20.75 -1.35 -28.46
CA ILE A 7 20.53 -0.14 -27.66
C ILE A 7 19.04 0.13 -27.46
N ILE A 8 18.22 -0.04 -28.51
CA ILE A 8 16.75 0.15 -28.46
C ILE A 8 16.14 -0.86 -27.48
N LEU A 9 16.57 -2.11 -27.51
CA LEU A 9 16.08 -3.15 -26.62
C LEU A 9 16.40 -2.85 -25.14
N SER A 10 17.62 -2.37 -24.88
CA SER A 10 18.03 -1.97 -23.53
C SER A 10 17.20 -0.80 -23.00
N PHE A 11 16.87 0.16 -23.86
CA PHE A 11 16.02 1.30 -23.51
C PHE A 11 14.60 0.87 -23.15
N LEU A 12 14.01 -0.06 -23.90
CA LEU A 12 12.69 -0.61 -23.60
C LEU A 12 12.65 -1.35 -22.26
N ILE A 13 13.66 -2.15 -21.95
CA ILE A 13 13.77 -2.85 -20.65
C ILE A 13 13.87 -1.83 -19.52
N PHE A 14 14.65 -0.76 -19.69
CA PHE A 14 14.78 0.30 -18.70
C PHE A 14 13.44 1.00 -18.43
N ASN A 15 12.67 1.33 -19.45
CA ASN A 15 11.34 1.94 -19.31
C ASN A 15 10.35 1.02 -18.58
N LEU A 16 10.37 -0.28 -18.84
CA LEU A 16 9.54 -1.25 -18.13
C LEU A 16 9.90 -1.34 -16.65
N ALA A 17 11.20 -1.26 -16.31
CA ALA A 17 11.67 -1.27 -14.93
C ALA A 17 11.20 -0.03 -14.14
N HIS A 18 10.91 1.07 -14.81
CA HIS A 18 10.42 2.31 -14.21
C HIS A 18 8.92 2.56 -14.44
N ALA A 19 8.20 1.56 -15.00
CA ALA A 19 6.75 1.63 -15.10
C ALA A 19 6.16 1.72 -13.70
N GLY A 20 5.35 2.73 -13.45
CA GLY A 20 4.70 2.94 -12.16
C GLY A 20 3.63 1.89 -11.88
N MET A 21 2.96 2.07 -10.76
CA MET A 21 1.81 1.28 -10.37
C MET A 21 0.68 1.40 -11.40
N SER A 22 0.02 0.29 -11.76
CA SER A 22 -1.16 0.32 -12.62
C SER A 22 -2.31 1.05 -11.93
N ASN A 23 -3.30 1.52 -12.69
CA ASN A 23 -4.50 2.16 -12.11
C ASN A 23 -5.25 1.21 -11.17
N SER A 24 -5.32 -0.07 -11.51
CA SER A 24 -5.92 -1.10 -10.65
C SER A 24 -5.17 -1.24 -9.33
N ASP A 25 -3.84 -1.30 -9.36
CA ASP A 25 -3.02 -1.44 -8.17
C ASP A 25 -3.07 -0.18 -7.29
N LYS A 26 -3.10 1.01 -7.89
CA LYS A 26 -3.31 2.27 -7.16
C LYS A 26 -4.64 2.26 -6.40
N SER A 27 -5.72 1.89 -7.09
CA SER A 27 -7.06 1.83 -6.48
C SER A 27 -7.10 0.87 -5.30
N LYS A 28 -6.48 -0.31 -5.43
CA LYS A 28 -6.38 -1.28 -4.34
C LYS A 28 -5.57 -0.76 -3.17
N ALA A 29 -4.45 -0.10 -3.44
CA ALA A 29 -3.60 0.48 -2.40
C ALA A 29 -4.33 1.59 -1.63
N TRP A 30 -5.06 2.46 -2.32
CA TRP A 30 -5.87 3.49 -1.68
C TRP A 30 -7.01 2.89 -0.86
N GLU A 31 -7.72 1.90 -1.41
CA GLU A 31 -8.79 1.21 -0.70
C GLU A 31 -8.29 0.53 0.57
N CYS A 32 -7.19 -0.18 0.48
CA CYS A 32 -6.56 -0.80 1.64
C CYS A 32 -6.13 0.23 2.69
N SER A 33 -5.58 1.36 2.27
CA SER A 33 -5.23 2.44 3.20
C SER A 33 -6.46 2.98 3.94
N GLY A 34 -7.59 3.12 3.24
CA GLY A 34 -8.86 3.52 3.86
C GLY A 34 -9.38 2.50 4.87
N ILE A 35 -9.29 1.22 4.54
CA ILE A 35 -9.69 0.11 5.43
C ILE A 35 -8.79 0.08 6.67
N TYR A 36 -7.48 0.18 6.51
CA TYR A 36 -6.55 0.23 7.64
C TYR A 36 -6.79 1.44 8.54
N MET A 37 -7.05 2.60 7.98
CA MET A 37 -7.36 3.79 8.79
C MET A 37 -8.67 3.64 9.53
N ALA A 38 -9.70 3.06 8.93
CA ALA A 38 -10.94 2.74 9.61
C ALA A 38 -10.70 1.79 10.79
N ASN A 39 -9.87 0.76 10.59
CA ASN A 39 -9.48 -0.16 11.67
C ASN A 39 -8.69 0.53 12.79
N TYR A 40 -7.81 1.44 12.43
CA TYR A 40 -7.02 2.22 13.38
C TYR A 40 -7.91 3.03 14.34
N PHE A 41 -9.00 3.60 13.83
CA PHE A 41 -9.90 4.43 14.60
C PHE A 41 -11.01 3.64 15.33
N LEU A 42 -11.05 2.32 15.22
CA LEU A 42 -12.00 1.52 15.98
C LEU A 42 -11.74 1.63 17.49
N PRO A 43 -12.82 1.68 18.31
CA PRO A 43 -12.68 1.63 19.76
C PRO A 43 -11.94 0.38 20.25
N SER A 44 -11.31 0.48 21.41
CA SER A 44 -10.50 -0.63 21.97
C SER A 44 -11.26 -1.96 22.08
N GLY A 45 -12.56 -1.93 22.38
CA GLY A 45 -13.40 -3.13 22.43
C GLY A 45 -13.70 -3.76 21.07
N GLU A 46 -13.38 -3.07 19.99
CA GLU A 46 -13.57 -3.51 18.61
C GLU A 46 -12.25 -3.75 17.87
N GLN A 47 -11.16 -3.89 18.61
CA GLN A 47 -9.84 -4.26 18.06
C GLN A 47 -9.76 -5.80 18.02
N PHE A 48 -10.01 -6.38 16.86
CA PHE A 48 -10.16 -7.82 16.67
C PHE A 48 -8.87 -8.58 16.37
N GLU A 49 -7.79 -7.88 16.08
CA GLU A 49 -6.47 -8.46 15.85
C GLU A 49 -5.48 -7.94 16.89
N TYR A 50 -4.52 -8.80 17.26
CA TYR A 50 -3.43 -8.37 18.12
C TYR A 50 -2.64 -7.24 17.43
N SER A 51 -2.39 -6.18 18.19
CA SER A 51 -1.69 -4.99 17.68
C SER A 51 -2.33 -4.37 16.43
N MET A 52 -3.66 -4.42 16.31
CA MET A 52 -4.37 -3.96 15.11
C MET A 52 -4.10 -2.50 14.79
N LYS A 53 -4.04 -1.61 15.79
CA LYS A 53 -3.73 -0.20 15.58
C LYS A 53 -2.35 0.00 14.98
N GLU A 54 -1.35 -0.62 15.57
CA GLU A 54 0.03 -0.53 15.14
C GLU A 54 0.22 -1.10 13.74
N LYS A 55 -0.36 -2.27 13.49
CA LYS A 55 -0.32 -2.90 12.16
C LYS A 55 -1.02 -2.07 11.11
N SER A 56 -2.16 -1.47 11.44
CA SER A 56 -2.90 -0.62 10.51
C SER A 56 -2.10 0.62 10.13
N MET A 57 -1.51 1.32 11.10
CA MET A 57 -0.67 2.48 10.84
C MET A 57 0.58 2.11 10.04
N ALA A 58 1.25 1.02 10.43
CA ALA A 58 2.43 0.52 9.73
C ALA A 58 2.11 0.15 8.28
N SER A 59 0.97 -0.50 8.06
CA SER A 59 0.53 -0.90 6.71
C SER A 59 0.29 0.30 5.81
N VAL A 60 -0.35 1.35 6.31
CA VAL A 60 -0.54 2.60 5.56
C VAL A 60 0.81 3.23 5.20
N LYS A 61 1.75 3.27 6.14
CA LYS A 61 3.10 3.81 5.88
C LYS A 61 3.85 3.01 4.82
N VAL A 62 3.78 1.69 4.87
CA VAL A 62 4.43 0.82 3.88
C VAL A 62 3.82 1.01 2.50
N LEU A 63 2.49 1.09 2.41
CA LEU A 63 1.79 1.35 1.14
C LEU A 63 2.19 2.71 0.55
N LYS A 64 2.22 3.76 1.36
CA LYS A 64 2.64 5.10 0.92
C LYS A 64 4.07 5.10 0.42
N THR A 65 4.99 4.55 1.21
CA THR A 65 6.42 4.50 0.85
C THR A 65 6.62 3.81 -0.49
N TYR A 66 5.99 2.67 -0.68
CA TYR A 66 6.08 1.94 -1.94
C TYR A 66 5.48 2.73 -3.11
N ALA A 67 4.32 3.34 -2.92
CA ALA A 67 3.67 4.15 -3.95
C ALA A 67 4.58 5.30 -4.42
N LEU A 68 5.22 6.00 -3.49
CA LEU A 68 6.16 7.08 -3.83
C LEU A 68 7.39 6.54 -4.55
N GLU A 69 7.92 5.39 -4.14
CA GLU A 69 9.07 4.74 -4.79
C GLU A 69 8.78 4.37 -6.24
N VAL A 70 7.56 3.97 -6.57
CA VAL A 70 7.17 3.61 -7.93
C VAL A 70 6.62 4.78 -8.74
N GLY A 71 6.74 6.00 -8.25
CA GLY A 71 6.51 7.23 -9.02
C GLY A 71 5.17 7.92 -8.82
N ILE A 72 4.34 7.49 -7.88
CA ILE A 72 3.13 8.23 -7.53
C ILE A 72 3.53 9.47 -6.72
N SER A 73 3.01 10.65 -7.08
CA SER A 73 3.27 11.87 -6.32
C SER A 73 2.58 11.82 -4.95
N GLU A 74 3.15 12.50 -3.98
CA GLU A 74 2.55 12.59 -2.65
C GLU A 74 1.14 13.18 -2.69
N LYS A 75 0.93 14.20 -3.52
CA LYS A 75 -0.38 14.83 -3.72
C LYS A 75 -1.41 13.81 -4.24
N GLU A 76 -1.06 13.08 -5.29
CA GLU A 76 -1.94 12.05 -5.86
C GLU A 76 -2.25 10.96 -4.84
N TRP A 77 -1.24 10.50 -4.11
CA TRP A 77 -1.41 9.51 -3.06
C TRP A 77 -2.37 10.01 -1.98
N ASP A 78 -2.12 11.19 -1.42
CA ASP A 78 -2.93 11.75 -0.34
C ASP A 78 -4.39 11.98 -0.77
N GLU A 79 -4.62 12.44 -1.99
CA GLU A 79 -5.98 12.61 -2.52
C GLU A 79 -6.73 11.27 -2.62
N GLY A 80 -6.06 10.22 -3.11
CA GLY A 80 -6.65 8.88 -3.20
C GLY A 80 -6.94 8.28 -1.84
N VAL A 81 -6.02 8.40 -0.89
CA VAL A 81 -6.21 7.92 0.48
C VAL A 81 -7.34 8.67 1.18
N ASN A 82 -7.41 9.98 1.04
CA ASN A 82 -8.48 10.78 1.67
C ASN A 82 -9.87 10.33 1.19
N LYS A 83 -10.03 10.05 -0.09
CA LYS A 83 -11.30 9.52 -0.63
C LYS A 83 -11.64 8.15 -0.03
N ALA A 84 -10.65 7.28 0.09
CA ALA A 84 -10.85 5.95 0.68
C ALA A 84 -11.15 6.03 2.17
N VAL A 85 -10.48 6.91 2.91
CA VAL A 85 -10.77 7.17 4.32
C VAL A 85 -12.20 7.66 4.50
N ASP A 86 -12.65 8.62 3.70
CA ASP A 86 -14.03 9.13 3.75
C ASP A 86 -15.05 8.00 3.51
N LYS A 87 -14.72 7.08 2.62
CA LYS A 87 -15.59 5.93 2.31
C LYS A 87 -15.70 4.94 3.47
N TYR A 88 -14.59 4.64 4.14
CA TYR A 88 -14.52 3.57 5.13
C TYR A 88 -14.57 4.03 6.59
N TYR A 89 -14.34 5.31 6.86
CA TYR A 89 -14.34 5.82 8.23
C TYR A 89 -15.66 5.50 8.96
N GLY A 90 -15.54 4.95 10.16
CA GLY A 90 -16.70 4.53 10.95
C GLY A 90 -17.30 3.19 10.54
N SER A 91 -16.78 2.53 9.51
CA SER A 91 -17.22 1.17 9.14
C SER A 91 -16.80 0.16 10.20
N LYS A 92 -17.61 -0.88 10.36
CA LYS A 92 -17.26 -2.01 11.21
C LYS A 92 -16.06 -2.76 10.64
N TYR A 93 -15.32 -3.43 11.53
CA TYR A 93 -14.24 -4.31 11.12
C TYR A 93 -14.74 -5.38 10.15
N ASP A 94 -14.06 -5.48 9.02
CA ASP A 94 -14.31 -6.51 8.00
C ASP A 94 -13.05 -7.38 7.90
N LYS A 95 -13.14 -8.58 8.45
CA LYS A 95 -12.01 -9.52 8.50
C LYS A 95 -11.54 -9.89 7.10
N THR A 96 -12.45 -10.20 6.18
CA THR A 96 -12.12 -10.62 4.82
C THR A 96 -11.40 -9.52 4.06
N LYS A 97 -11.92 -8.30 4.08
CA LYS A 97 -11.28 -7.16 3.43
C LYS A 97 -9.91 -6.85 4.03
N THR A 98 -9.79 -6.92 5.35
CA THR A 98 -8.51 -6.67 6.04
C THR A 98 -7.47 -7.73 5.68
N GLU A 99 -7.83 -9.01 5.66
CA GLU A 99 -6.95 -10.10 5.25
C GLU A 99 -6.54 -9.98 3.78
N ASP A 100 -7.46 -9.59 2.91
CA ASP A 100 -7.14 -9.33 1.50
C ASP A 100 -6.10 -8.22 1.36
N CYS A 101 -6.21 -7.17 2.17
CA CYS A 101 -5.22 -6.09 2.19
C CYS A 101 -3.87 -6.55 2.71
N HIS A 102 -3.83 -7.41 3.73
CA HIS A 102 -2.58 -8.02 4.20
C HIS A 102 -1.93 -8.85 3.08
N SER A 103 -2.71 -9.60 2.33
CA SER A 103 -2.23 -10.39 1.19
C SER A 103 -1.68 -9.51 0.07
N ILE A 104 -2.34 -8.39 -0.22
CA ILE A 104 -1.87 -7.44 -1.24
C ILE A 104 -0.49 -6.88 -0.85
N ILE A 105 -0.31 -6.48 0.40
CA ILE A 105 0.99 -6.00 0.88
C ILE A 105 2.04 -7.10 0.77
N ALA A 106 1.73 -8.30 1.24
CA ALA A 106 2.68 -9.42 1.23
C ALA A 106 3.10 -9.84 -0.18
N ASN A 107 2.17 -9.82 -1.14
CA ASN A 107 2.39 -10.34 -2.49
C ASN A 107 2.83 -9.27 -3.50
N SER A 108 2.41 -8.03 -3.33
CA SER A 108 2.61 -6.96 -4.31
C SER A 108 3.76 -6.00 -3.96
N ILE A 109 4.13 -5.92 -2.70
CA ILE A 109 5.24 -5.08 -2.25
C ILE A 109 6.43 -5.98 -1.92
N PRO A 110 7.63 -5.73 -2.49
CA PRO A 110 8.83 -6.53 -2.16
C PRO A 110 9.08 -6.49 -0.65
N ASN A 111 9.10 -7.66 -0.01
CA ASN A 111 9.25 -7.82 1.44
C ASN A 111 8.18 -7.05 2.24
N GLY A 112 6.98 -6.93 1.70
CA GLY A 112 5.92 -6.09 2.28
C GLY A 112 5.57 -6.46 3.71
N ALA A 113 5.34 -7.74 4.00
CA ALA A 113 5.03 -8.21 5.35
C ALA A 113 6.15 -7.89 6.35
N GLU A 114 7.41 -8.07 5.97
CA GLU A 114 8.58 -7.75 6.81
C GLU A 114 8.72 -6.24 7.03
N LYS A 115 8.41 -5.45 6.00
CA LYS A 115 8.42 -3.97 6.13
C LYS A 115 7.38 -3.49 7.14
N VAL A 116 6.17 -4.05 7.10
CA VAL A 116 5.13 -3.75 8.10
C VAL A 116 5.62 -4.10 9.50
N LYS A 117 6.17 -5.28 9.69
CA LYS A 117 6.69 -5.74 10.97
C LYS A 117 7.77 -4.81 11.52
N LYS A 118 8.70 -4.36 10.68
CA LYS A 118 9.75 -3.42 11.06
C LYS A 118 9.19 -2.07 11.48
N VAL A 119 8.19 -1.55 10.76
CA VAL A 119 7.55 -0.29 11.13
C VAL A 119 6.84 -0.41 12.48
N VAL A 120 6.12 -1.52 12.72
CA VAL A 120 5.50 -1.78 14.03
C VAL A 120 6.52 -1.70 15.15
N GLN A 121 7.69 -2.30 14.97
CA GLN A 121 8.77 -2.28 15.98
C GLN A 121 9.29 -0.86 16.28
N THR A 122 9.17 0.08 15.35
CA THR A 122 9.60 1.47 15.56
C THR A 122 8.58 2.33 16.29
N LEU A 123 7.38 1.81 16.51
CA LEU A 123 6.30 2.55 17.17
C LEU A 123 6.34 2.43 18.71
N TYR A 124 7.28 1.67 19.25
CA TYR A 124 7.46 1.44 20.70
C TYR A 124 8.76 2.02 21.22
#